data_1c3d617fbdeb8682b40e35800f06a712
#
_entry.id   1c3d617fbdeb8682b40e35800f06a712
#
_cell.length_a   1.000
_cell.length_b   1.000
_cell.length_c   1.000
_cell.angle_alpha   90.00
_cell.angle_beta   90.00
_cell.angle_gamma   90.00
#
_symmetry.space_group_name_H-M   'P 1'
#
loop_
_entity.id
_entity.type
_entity.pdbx_description
1 polymer ?
#
loop_
_entity_poly.entity_id
_entity_poly.type
_entity_poly.pdbx_seq_one_letter_code
_entity_poly.pdbx_strand_id
1 'polypeptide(L)'
;MYHCDHRGLPLALISTEGATAWCAEYDEWGNLLNEENPHQLQQLIRLPGQQYDEESGLYYNRHRYYDPLQGRYITQDPIGLKGGWNLYTYPLSPVNSMDPLGLYEFKSKNIDDIGIFALAMCNGESINENKEYGGLICKKQGEYFPMNPISSNDNDSVDLRNIKCPEGSERVGDYHTHGFYSDDKGN
;
A
#
# COMPACT_ATOMS: atom_id res chain seq x y z
N MET A 1 1.77 16.64 -25.46
CA MET A 1 1.35 15.22 -25.26
C MET A 1 2.12 14.66 -24.07
N TYR A 2 1.45 13.94 -23.14
CA TYR A 2 2.12 13.24 -22.05
C TYR A 2 2.75 11.92 -22.53
N HIS A 3 3.98 11.68 -22.13
CA HIS A 3 4.62 10.36 -22.15
C HIS A 3 4.73 9.89 -20.70
N CYS A 4 4.13 8.74 -20.40
CA CYS A 4 4.03 8.22 -19.04
C CYS A 4 4.64 6.82 -18.95
N ASP A 5 5.00 6.40 -17.73
CA ASP A 5 5.32 5.00 -17.46
C ASP A 5 4.05 4.11 -17.48
N HIS A 6 4.22 2.82 -17.20
CA HIS A 6 3.11 1.85 -17.18
C HIS A 6 2.07 2.11 -16.09
N ARG A 7 2.39 2.90 -15.06
CA ARG A 7 1.49 3.33 -13.98
C ARG A 7 0.72 4.60 -14.32
N GLY A 8 1.11 5.32 -15.38
CA GLY A 8 0.56 6.62 -15.73
C GLY A 8 1.30 7.81 -15.10
N LEU A 9 2.47 7.59 -14.48
CA LEU A 9 3.35 8.65 -13.99
C LEU A 9 3.96 9.40 -15.19
N PRO A 10 3.80 10.72 -15.31
CA PRO A 10 4.39 11.49 -16.40
C PRO A 10 5.92 11.49 -16.34
N LEU A 11 6.55 11.06 -17.42
CA LEU A 11 8.01 11.09 -17.60
C LEU A 11 8.46 12.21 -18.53
N ALA A 12 7.61 12.61 -19.48
CA ALA A 12 7.90 13.72 -20.37
C ALA A 12 6.65 14.40 -20.90
N LEU A 13 6.79 15.68 -21.24
CA LEU A 13 5.86 16.45 -22.04
C LEU A 13 6.47 16.73 -23.40
N ILE A 14 5.80 16.25 -24.44
CA ILE A 14 6.22 16.42 -25.83
C ILE A 14 5.36 17.51 -26.47
N SER A 15 6.01 18.48 -27.10
CA SER A 15 5.35 19.56 -27.85
C SER A 15 4.65 19.02 -29.11
N THR A 16 3.86 19.84 -29.76
CA THR A 16 3.21 19.53 -31.05
C THR A 16 4.21 19.31 -32.19
N GLU A 17 5.40 19.83 -32.03
CA GLU A 17 6.50 19.73 -33.00
C GLU A 17 7.42 18.54 -32.72
N GLY A 18 7.12 17.74 -31.69
CA GLY A 18 7.86 16.55 -31.31
C GLY A 18 9.08 16.81 -30.42
N ALA A 19 9.29 18.05 -29.95
CA ALA A 19 10.38 18.37 -29.03
C ALA A 19 9.97 18.08 -27.57
N THR A 20 10.92 17.64 -26.75
CA THR A 20 10.72 17.49 -25.31
C THR A 20 10.67 18.86 -24.66
N ALA A 21 9.54 19.22 -24.09
CA ALA A 21 9.31 20.50 -23.42
C ALA A 21 9.54 20.41 -21.90
N TRP A 22 9.44 19.23 -21.34
CA TRP A 22 9.69 18.90 -19.94
C TRP A 22 9.98 17.42 -19.83
N CYS A 23 10.90 16.99 -18.95
CA CYS A 23 11.03 15.59 -18.57
C CYS A 23 11.53 15.46 -17.13
N ALA A 24 11.25 14.28 -16.53
CA ALA A 24 11.62 13.97 -15.16
C ALA A 24 11.95 12.50 -14.95
N GLU A 25 12.78 12.24 -13.96
CA GLU A 25 13.13 10.93 -13.46
C GLU A 25 12.62 10.77 -12.04
N TYR A 26 12.08 9.60 -11.72
CA TYR A 26 11.51 9.30 -10.42
C TYR A 26 12.04 7.96 -9.90
N ASP A 27 12.08 7.83 -8.57
CA ASP A 27 12.23 6.51 -7.96
C ASP A 27 10.89 5.74 -7.97
N GLU A 28 10.91 4.53 -7.43
CA GLU A 28 9.75 3.64 -7.37
C GLU A 28 8.61 4.21 -6.50
N TRP A 29 8.91 5.08 -5.55
CA TRP A 29 7.94 5.73 -4.66
C TRP A 29 7.37 7.03 -5.22
N GLY A 30 7.87 7.43 -6.41
CA GLY A 30 7.45 8.65 -7.08
C GLY A 30 8.18 9.90 -6.62
N ASN A 31 9.30 9.76 -5.88
CA ASN A 31 10.17 10.90 -5.62
C ASN A 31 10.78 11.42 -6.91
N LEU A 32 10.73 12.72 -7.09
CA LEU A 32 11.40 13.39 -8.19
C LEU A 32 12.92 13.39 -7.94
N LEU A 33 13.66 12.65 -8.77
CA LEU A 33 15.12 12.54 -8.70
C LEU A 33 15.81 13.59 -9.57
N ASN A 34 15.26 13.86 -10.74
CA ASN A 34 15.79 14.82 -11.70
C ASN A 34 14.67 15.43 -12.53
N GLU A 35 14.83 16.69 -12.94
CA GLU A 35 13.89 17.41 -13.79
C GLU A 35 14.62 18.30 -14.79
N GLU A 36 14.25 18.20 -16.05
CA GLU A 36 14.60 19.16 -17.09
C GLU A 36 13.36 19.93 -17.51
N ASN A 37 13.32 21.22 -17.20
CA ASN A 37 12.18 22.10 -17.42
C ASN A 37 12.59 23.47 -18.00
N PRO A 38 13.11 23.49 -19.24
CA PRO A 38 13.63 24.71 -19.86
C PRO A 38 12.56 25.78 -20.06
N HIS A 39 11.28 25.41 -20.10
CA HIS A 39 10.16 26.30 -20.31
C HIS A 39 9.42 26.69 -19.04
N GLN A 40 9.90 26.26 -17.88
CA GLN A 40 9.26 26.49 -16.57
C GLN A 40 7.77 26.08 -16.54
N LEU A 41 7.46 24.95 -17.17
CA LEU A 41 6.11 24.40 -17.19
C LEU A 41 5.71 23.92 -15.79
N GLN A 42 4.51 24.26 -15.37
CA GLN A 42 3.95 23.77 -14.11
C GLN A 42 3.42 22.33 -14.32
N GLN A 43 4.22 21.35 -13.92
CA GLN A 43 3.86 19.93 -13.99
C GLN A 43 3.71 19.37 -12.59
N LEU A 44 2.46 19.30 -12.14
CA LEU A 44 2.10 18.87 -10.78
C LEU A 44 1.60 17.43 -10.68
N ILE A 45 1.28 16.79 -11.81
CA ILE A 45 0.76 15.42 -11.82
C ILE A 45 1.87 14.45 -11.37
N ARG A 46 1.51 13.53 -10.48
CA ARG A 46 2.39 12.48 -9.95
C ARG A 46 1.79 11.11 -10.26
N LEU A 47 1.95 10.13 -9.39
CA LEU A 47 1.30 8.83 -9.53
C LEU A 47 -0.23 8.99 -9.63
N PRO A 48 -0.96 8.02 -10.21
CA PRO A 48 -2.41 8.13 -10.38
C PRO A 48 -3.15 8.55 -9.11
N GLY A 49 -3.93 9.62 -9.25
CA GLY A 49 -4.65 10.25 -8.13
C GLY A 49 -3.84 11.32 -7.38
N GLN A 50 -2.55 11.46 -7.64
CA GLN A 50 -1.66 12.36 -6.92
C GLN A 50 -1.38 13.66 -7.69
N GLN A 51 -1.33 14.75 -6.94
CA GLN A 51 -0.89 16.06 -7.41
C GLN A 51 0.12 16.64 -6.41
N TYR A 52 1.24 17.13 -6.92
CA TYR A 52 2.25 17.81 -6.09
C TYR A 52 1.69 19.12 -5.54
N ASP A 53 1.81 19.28 -4.25
CA ASP A 53 1.50 20.50 -3.54
C ASP A 53 2.81 21.25 -3.24
N GLU A 54 2.99 22.38 -3.93
CA GLU A 54 4.21 23.19 -3.84
C GLU A 54 4.40 23.84 -2.47
N GLU A 55 3.32 24.06 -1.71
CA GLU A 55 3.39 24.68 -0.38
C GLU A 55 3.90 23.72 0.68
N SER A 56 3.44 22.49 0.65
CA SER A 56 3.79 21.46 1.64
C SER A 56 4.95 20.54 1.23
N GLY A 57 5.24 20.45 -0.09
CA GLY A 57 6.19 19.50 -0.64
C GLY A 57 5.66 18.05 -0.67
N LEU A 58 4.38 17.86 -0.36
CA LEU A 58 3.71 16.57 -0.33
C LEU A 58 2.90 16.33 -1.61
N TYR A 59 2.37 15.10 -1.76
CA TYR A 59 1.48 14.79 -2.88
C TYR A 59 0.05 14.65 -2.37
N TYR A 60 -0.82 15.59 -2.75
CA TYR A 60 -2.25 15.50 -2.47
C TYR A 60 -2.85 14.33 -3.24
N ASN A 61 -3.39 13.35 -2.53
CA ASN A 61 -4.00 12.15 -3.06
C ASN A 61 -5.46 12.05 -2.60
N ARG A 62 -6.29 12.96 -3.07
CA ARG A 62 -7.74 13.05 -2.85
C ARG A 62 -8.19 13.06 -1.39
N HIS A 63 -8.00 11.98 -0.64
CA HIS A 63 -8.41 11.87 0.76
C HIS A 63 -7.27 11.98 1.75
N ARG A 64 -6.02 11.88 1.27
CA ARG A 64 -4.82 11.91 2.09
C ARG A 64 -3.69 12.70 1.41
N TYR A 65 -2.70 13.09 2.20
CA TYR A 65 -1.43 13.57 1.70
C TYR A 65 -0.38 12.46 1.79
N TYR A 66 0.33 12.25 0.73
CA TYR A 66 1.40 11.27 0.59
C TYR A 66 2.76 11.95 0.67
N ASP A 67 3.65 11.39 1.49
CA ASP A 67 5.05 11.80 1.59
C ASP A 67 5.90 10.83 0.77
N PRO A 68 6.41 11.25 -0.41
CA PRO A 68 7.19 10.36 -1.25
C PRO A 68 8.55 10.02 -0.65
N LEU A 69 9.12 10.89 0.21
CA LEU A 69 10.39 10.63 0.90
C LEU A 69 10.28 9.52 1.93
N GLN A 70 9.11 9.36 2.56
CA GLN A 70 8.83 8.30 3.52
C GLN A 70 8.08 7.11 2.91
N GLY A 71 7.60 7.21 1.68
CA GLY A 71 6.82 6.17 1.01
C GLY A 71 5.47 5.87 1.67
N ARG A 72 4.87 6.85 2.37
CA ARG A 72 3.63 6.65 3.14
C ARG A 72 2.74 7.89 3.18
N TYR A 73 1.49 7.69 3.60
CA TYR A 73 0.61 8.81 3.95
C TYR A 73 1.00 9.45 5.28
N ILE A 74 0.76 10.78 5.41
CA ILE A 74 1.02 11.52 6.65
C ILE A 74 -0.18 11.52 7.60
N THR A 75 -1.36 11.13 7.12
CA THR A 75 -2.59 11.03 7.91
C THR A 75 -3.12 9.60 7.90
N GLN A 76 -3.88 9.25 8.94
CA GLN A 76 -4.55 7.97 9.02
C GLN A 76 -5.56 7.80 7.88
N ASP A 77 -5.79 6.55 7.48
CA ASP A 77 -6.80 6.22 6.48
C ASP A 77 -8.20 6.60 6.98
N PRO A 78 -8.98 7.40 6.22
CA PRO A 78 -10.34 7.79 6.59
C PRO A 78 -11.30 6.59 6.73
N ILE A 79 -11.02 5.48 6.03
CA ILE A 79 -11.81 4.24 6.17
C ILE A 79 -11.30 3.34 7.31
N GLY A 80 -10.28 3.79 8.03
CA GLY A 80 -9.69 3.09 9.16
C GLY A 80 -9.10 1.74 8.74
N LEU A 81 -9.25 0.74 9.60
CA LEU A 81 -8.74 -0.61 9.36
C LEU A 81 -9.33 -1.33 8.14
N LYS A 82 -10.34 -0.77 7.47
CA LYS A 82 -10.84 -1.29 6.18
C LYS A 82 -9.84 -1.07 5.05
N GLY A 83 -8.98 -0.04 5.15
CA GLY A 83 -7.89 0.21 4.21
C GLY A 83 -6.62 -0.58 4.50
N GLY A 84 -6.60 -1.34 5.59
CA GLY A 84 -5.46 -2.13 6.05
C GLY A 84 -5.10 -1.85 7.50
N TRP A 85 -4.23 -2.71 8.06
CA TRP A 85 -3.79 -2.62 9.45
C TRP A 85 -2.93 -1.38 9.73
N ASN A 86 -2.02 -1.06 8.80
CA ASN A 86 -1.23 0.16 8.88
C ASN A 86 -1.98 1.31 8.22
N LEU A 87 -2.57 2.18 9.04
CA LEU A 87 -3.40 3.30 8.59
C LEU A 87 -2.67 4.34 7.74
N TYR A 88 -1.35 4.28 7.66
CA TYR A 88 -0.50 5.22 6.91
C TYR A 88 0.09 4.60 5.63
N THR A 89 -0.21 3.32 5.36
CA THR A 89 0.38 2.60 4.22
C THR A 89 -0.04 3.20 2.88
N TYR A 90 0.94 3.44 2.01
CA TYR A 90 0.83 3.44 0.55
C TYR A 90 1.16 2.01 0.06
N PRO A 91 0.65 1.53 -1.09
CA PRO A 91 0.90 0.16 -1.54
C PRO A 91 2.35 -0.29 -1.43
N LEU A 92 2.58 -1.49 -0.87
CA LEU A 92 3.92 -2.03 -0.61
C LEU A 92 4.74 -2.29 -1.88
N SER A 93 4.08 -2.43 -3.03
CA SER A 93 4.72 -2.54 -4.34
C SER A 93 4.31 -1.35 -5.21
N PRO A 94 4.91 -0.18 -5.04
CA PRO A 94 4.50 1.04 -5.75
C PRO A 94 4.73 0.94 -7.27
N VAL A 95 5.51 -0.05 -7.73
CA VAL A 95 5.71 -0.33 -9.16
C VAL A 95 4.51 -1.05 -9.77
N ASN A 96 3.82 -1.91 -8.99
CA ASN A 96 2.74 -2.77 -9.50
C ASN A 96 1.36 -2.43 -8.91
N SER A 97 1.31 -1.57 -7.90
CA SER A 97 0.07 -1.25 -7.18
C SER A 97 -0.06 0.25 -7.01
N MET A 98 -1.27 0.76 -7.09
CA MET A 98 -1.60 2.18 -6.99
C MET A 98 -2.78 2.38 -6.05
N ASP A 99 -2.84 3.57 -5.44
CA ASP A 99 -3.98 3.99 -4.63
C ASP A 99 -4.54 5.34 -5.14
N PRO A 100 -5.32 5.33 -6.23
CA PRO A 100 -5.81 6.57 -6.84
C PRO A 100 -6.77 7.39 -5.98
N LEU A 101 -7.30 6.80 -4.92
CA LEU A 101 -8.26 7.45 -4.03
C LEU A 101 -7.67 7.84 -2.67
N GLY A 102 -6.48 7.37 -2.34
CA GLY A 102 -5.95 7.50 -0.99
C GLY A 102 -6.75 6.70 0.05
N LEU A 103 -7.31 5.54 -0.36
CA LEU A 103 -8.16 4.65 0.43
C LEU A 103 -7.79 3.20 0.11
N TYR A 104 -6.51 2.87 0.23
CA TYR A 104 -5.99 1.61 -0.26
C TYR A 104 -6.62 0.41 0.44
N GLU A 105 -7.23 -0.47 -0.37
CA GLU A 105 -7.68 -1.81 0.01
C GLU A 105 -6.93 -2.82 -0.87
N PHE A 106 -6.08 -3.66 -0.26
CA PHE A 106 -5.31 -4.63 -1.04
C PHE A 106 -6.21 -5.77 -1.53
N LYS A 107 -6.30 -5.91 -2.86
CA LYS A 107 -6.99 -7.00 -3.54
C LYS A 107 -6.09 -7.57 -4.62
N SER A 108 -6.10 -8.88 -4.79
CA SER A 108 -5.39 -9.55 -5.87
C SER A 108 -6.27 -10.67 -6.47
N LYS A 109 -5.98 -11.03 -7.72
CA LYS A 109 -6.53 -12.24 -8.35
C LYS A 109 -5.74 -13.49 -7.98
N ASN A 110 -4.59 -13.33 -7.33
CA ASN A 110 -3.76 -14.41 -6.83
C ASN A 110 -3.85 -14.47 -5.29
N ILE A 111 -4.23 -15.61 -4.75
CA ILE A 111 -4.36 -15.84 -3.31
C ILE A 111 -3.00 -15.78 -2.59
N ASP A 112 -1.92 -16.18 -3.26
CA ASP A 112 -0.57 -16.20 -2.68
C ASP A 112 -0.08 -14.77 -2.41
N ASP A 113 -0.38 -13.81 -3.30
CA ASP A 113 -0.07 -12.39 -3.09
C ASP A 113 -0.76 -11.86 -1.83
N ILE A 114 -2.01 -12.28 -1.60
CA ILE A 114 -2.77 -11.91 -0.41
C ILE A 114 -2.15 -12.51 0.84
N GLY A 115 -1.74 -13.77 0.80
CA GLY A 115 -1.07 -14.44 1.91
C GLY A 115 0.23 -13.75 2.30
N ILE A 116 1.09 -13.47 1.32
CA ILE A 116 2.36 -12.76 1.52
C ILE A 116 2.11 -11.36 2.10
N PHE A 117 1.17 -10.62 1.54
CA PHE A 117 0.80 -9.29 2.01
C PHE A 117 0.31 -9.34 3.47
N ALA A 118 -0.61 -10.22 3.79
CA ALA A 118 -1.19 -10.35 5.12
C ALA A 118 -0.13 -10.69 6.18
N LEU A 119 0.79 -11.60 5.85
CA LEU A 119 1.91 -11.94 6.74
C LEU A 119 2.89 -10.77 6.91
N ALA A 120 3.23 -10.04 5.84
CA ALA A 120 4.10 -8.88 5.91
C ALA A 120 3.52 -7.77 6.79
N MET A 121 2.19 -7.64 6.82
CA MET A 121 1.49 -6.63 7.62
C MET A 121 1.60 -6.86 9.13
N CYS A 122 1.57 -8.09 9.59
CA CYS A 122 1.49 -8.39 11.02
C CYS A 122 2.75 -9.05 11.62
N ASN A 123 3.70 -9.48 10.79
CA ASN A 123 4.88 -10.21 11.27
C ASN A 123 5.76 -9.36 12.20
N GLY A 124 5.92 -8.07 11.91
CA GLY A 124 6.71 -7.15 12.76
C GLY A 124 6.11 -7.00 14.17
N GLU A 125 4.80 -6.85 14.27
CA GLU A 125 4.10 -6.74 15.56
C GLU A 125 4.08 -8.08 16.29
N SER A 126 3.89 -9.19 15.56
CA SER A 126 3.96 -10.54 16.09
C SER A 126 5.28 -10.81 16.81
N ILE A 127 6.40 -10.43 16.19
CA ILE A 127 7.75 -10.56 16.77
C ILE A 127 7.90 -9.63 17.98
N ASN A 128 7.53 -8.36 17.86
CA ASN A 128 7.70 -7.36 18.91
C ASN A 128 6.88 -7.66 20.17
N GLU A 129 5.64 -8.15 20.00
CA GLU A 129 4.74 -8.45 21.09
C GLU A 129 4.84 -9.90 21.58
N ASN A 130 5.59 -10.75 20.89
CA ASN A 130 5.68 -12.19 21.12
C ASN A 130 4.30 -12.85 21.16
N LYS A 131 3.45 -12.54 20.18
CA LYS A 131 2.09 -13.05 20.05
C LYS A 131 1.84 -13.57 18.64
N GLU A 132 0.93 -14.53 18.53
CA GLU A 132 0.41 -14.92 17.23
C GLU A 132 -0.65 -13.93 16.74
N TYR A 133 -0.57 -13.60 15.47
CA TYR A 133 -1.55 -12.83 14.72
C TYR A 133 -2.08 -13.67 13.57
N GLY A 134 -3.36 -13.58 13.30
CA GLY A 134 -3.93 -14.29 12.17
C GLY A 134 -5.24 -13.69 11.70
N GLY A 135 -5.64 -14.05 10.49
CA GLY A 135 -6.86 -13.56 9.89
C GLY A 135 -7.34 -14.46 8.75
N LEU A 136 -8.51 -14.10 8.21
CA LEU A 136 -9.09 -14.82 7.08
C LEU A 136 -8.64 -14.20 5.75
N ILE A 137 -8.57 -15.04 4.73
CA ILE A 137 -8.54 -14.63 3.33
C ILE A 137 -9.93 -14.85 2.77
N CYS A 138 -10.52 -13.79 2.24
CA CYS A 138 -11.86 -13.78 1.67
C CYS A 138 -11.80 -13.55 0.15
N LYS A 139 -12.84 -14.01 -0.56
CA LYS A 139 -12.98 -13.81 -2.01
C LYS A 139 -14.31 -13.17 -2.35
N LYS A 140 -14.29 -12.15 -3.21
CA LYS A 140 -15.48 -11.50 -3.76
C LYS A 140 -15.26 -11.12 -5.21
N GLN A 141 -16.19 -11.48 -6.09
CA GLN A 141 -16.15 -11.15 -7.52
C GLN A 141 -14.84 -11.57 -8.24
N GLY A 142 -14.23 -12.67 -7.80
CA GLY A 142 -12.99 -13.18 -8.39
C GLY A 142 -11.71 -12.58 -7.83
N GLU A 143 -11.80 -11.63 -6.91
CA GLU A 143 -10.65 -11.03 -6.22
C GLU A 143 -10.56 -11.53 -4.78
N TYR A 144 -9.34 -11.75 -4.32
CA TYR A 144 -9.00 -12.12 -2.96
C TYR A 144 -8.60 -10.87 -2.15
N PHE A 145 -8.91 -10.86 -0.87
CA PHE A 145 -8.51 -9.81 0.05
C PHE A 145 -8.33 -10.39 1.46
N PRO A 146 -7.37 -9.87 2.26
CA PRO A 146 -7.19 -10.31 3.63
C PRO A 146 -8.18 -9.59 4.54
N MET A 147 -8.63 -10.28 5.58
CA MET A 147 -9.25 -9.63 6.72
C MET A 147 -8.17 -9.09 7.65
N ASN A 148 -8.50 -8.07 8.44
CA ASN A 148 -7.59 -7.56 9.44
C ASN A 148 -7.16 -8.67 10.40
N PRO A 149 -5.86 -8.78 10.73
CA PRO A 149 -5.38 -9.75 11.69
C PRO A 149 -5.95 -9.44 13.07
N ILE A 150 -6.18 -10.50 13.81
CA ILE A 150 -6.45 -10.46 15.26
C ILE A 150 -5.30 -11.15 15.98
N SER A 151 -5.01 -10.72 17.19
CA SER A 151 -4.11 -11.44 18.10
C SER A 151 -4.92 -12.20 19.13
N SER A 152 -4.36 -13.29 19.64
CA SER A 152 -4.88 -13.95 20.83
C SER A 152 -4.29 -13.32 22.10
N ASN A 153 -4.94 -13.55 23.24
CA ASN A 153 -4.35 -13.25 24.53
C ASN A 153 -3.27 -14.27 24.95
N ASP A 154 -3.25 -15.44 24.28
CA ASP A 154 -2.29 -16.52 24.47
C ASP A 154 -1.21 -16.43 23.39
N ASN A 155 0.05 -16.67 23.76
CA ASN A 155 1.20 -16.53 22.87
C ASN A 155 1.24 -17.56 21.74
N ASP A 156 0.43 -18.62 21.80
CA ASP A 156 0.61 -19.83 21.00
C ASP A 156 -0.53 -20.15 20.02
N SER A 157 -1.62 -19.37 19.96
CA SER A 157 -2.71 -19.66 19.02
C SER A 157 -3.65 -18.49 18.75
N VAL A 158 -4.13 -18.38 17.52
CA VAL A 158 -5.19 -17.44 17.11
C VAL A 158 -6.47 -18.18 16.81
N ASP A 159 -7.57 -17.83 17.47
CA ASP A 159 -8.89 -18.43 17.25
C ASP A 159 -9.67 -17.67 16.17
N LEU A 160 -9.71 -18.18 14.96
CA LEU A 160 -10.41 -17.61 13.81
C LEU A 160 -11.83 -18.16 13.61
N ARG A 161 -12.35 -19.01 14.53
CA ARG A 161 -13.65 -19.71 14.35
C ARG A 161 -14.85 -18.76 14.35
N ASN A 162 -14.75 -17.65 15.04
CA ASN A 162 -15.84 -16.68 15.18
C ASN A 162 -15.77 -15.53 14.18
N ILE A 163 -14.72 -15.48 13.34
CA ILE A 163 -14.57 -14.46 12.32
C ILE A 163 -15.28 -14.89 11.05
N LYS A 164 -15.93 -13.96 10.40
CA LYS A 164 -16.63 -14.19 9.14
C LYS A 164 -16.19 -13.19 8.08
N CYS A 165 -16.10 -13.65 6.87
CA CYS A 165 -15.95 -12.75 5.73
C CYS A 165 -17.15 -11.82 5.58
N PRO A 166 -16.97 -10.61 5.02
CA PRO A 166 -18.06 -9.67 4.76
C PRO A 166 -19.18 -10.28 3.90
N GLU A 167 -20.38 -9.71 4.02
CA GLU A 167 -21.53 -10.16 3.25
C GLU A 167 -21.26 -10.15 1.73
N GLY A 168 -21.64 -11.24 1.07
CA GLY A 168 -21.39 -11.43 -0.36
C GLY A 168 -19.96 -11.85 -0.71
N SER A 169 -19.15 -12.24 0.28
CA SER A 169 -17.84 -12.88 0.08
C SER A 169 -17.76 -14.23 0.76
N GLU A 170 -16.82 -15.07 0.33
CA GLU A 170 -16.58 -16.41 0.87
C GLU A 170 -15.19 -16.50 1.53
N ARG A 171 -15.06 -17.28 2.60
CA ARG A 171 -13.77 -17.66 3.17
C ARG A 171 -13.09 -18.66 2.25
N VAL A 172 -11.85 -18.37 1.84
CA VAL A 172 -11.06 -19.24 0.96
C VAL A 172 -9.75 -19.69 1.58
N GLY A 173 -9.35 -19.08 2.69
CA GLY A 173 -8.16 -19.43 3.44
C GLY A 173 -8.03 -18.63 4.72
N ASP A 174 -6.93 -18.83 5.39
CA ASP A 174 -6.48 -18.08 6.55
C ASP A 174 -4.96 -17.95 6.51
N TYR A 175 -4.46 -17.02 7.30
CA TYR A 175 -3.04 -16.76 7.52
C TYR A 175 -2.77 -16.57 9.00
N HIS A 176 -1.56 -16.88 9.47
CA HIS A 176 -1.12 -16.60 10.82
C HIS A 176 0.40 -16.45 10.88
N THR A 177 0.87 -15.71 11.88
CA THR A 177 2.26 -15.54 12.23
C THR A 177 2.54 -16.30 13.52
N HIS A 178 3.80 -16.64 13.75
CA HIS A 178 4.27 -17.13 15.03
C HIS A 178 5.05 -16.03 15.74
N GLY A 179 4.80 -15.83 17.04
CA GLY A 179 5.62 -14.99 17.89
C GLY A 179 7.06 -15.49 17.95
N PHE A 180 7.93 -14.72 18.56
CA PHE A 180 9.33 -15.11 18.73
C PHE A 180 9.41 -16.40 19.55
N TYR A 181 10.07 -17.42 19.01
CA TYR A 181 10.30 -18.69 19.71
C TYR A 181 11.32 -18.45 20.83
N SER A 182 10.86 -18.22 22.04
CA SER A 182 11.73 -18.32 23.20
C SER A 182 11.85 -19.80 23.55
N ASP A 183 12.99 -20.41 23.25
CA ASP A 183 13.34 -21.67 23.88
C ASP A 183 13.32 -21.46 25.40
N ASP A 184 12.39 -22.14 26.11
CA ASP A 184 12.31 -22.18 27.57
C ASP A 184 13.49 -22.95 28.18
N LYS A 185 14.68 -22.75 27.66
CA LYS A 185 15.94 -23.16 28.27
C LYS A 185 16.76 -21.91 28.52
N GLY A 186 16.41 -21.28 29.65
CA GLY A 186 17.29 -20.26 30.21
C GLY A 186 18.73 -20.77 30.30
N ASN A 187 19.56 -20.17 29.49
CA ASN A 187 20.97 -19.92 29.71
C ASN A 187 21.36 -18.66 28.93
#